data_2fcd650e4cdca6f49994b127b8e903b6
#
_entry.id   2fcd650e4cdca6f49994b127b8e903b6
#
_cell.length_a   1.000
_cell.length_b   1.000
_cell.length_c   1.000
_cell.angle_alpha   90.00
_cell.angle_beta   90.00
_cell.angle_gamma   90.00
#
_symmetry.space_group_name_H-M   'P 1'
#
loop_
_entity.id
_entity.type
_entity.pdbx_description
1 polymer ?
#
loop_
_entity_poly.entity_id
_entity_poly.type
_entity_poly.pdbx_seq_one_letter_code
_entity_poly.pdbx_strand_id
1 'polypeptide(L)'
;PDNQAIIIVGDVDVNHIENKIKELFSGIKVPANAAKIEPVEVADNDTAIYVIDKDKEQQYDIFNIFMKHPAIPNAMKGDMSYLMKGYMDNVVTSMLGARYAEIAQEADCPFLQAGADDGDFLLSSTKGAFSLIGVAKPGKVKEAYAAVLCEAKRMHDFGFTATEYQRAMEEFLSQVEKTLANKDKMKNEQFTTQYVD
;
A
#
# COMPACT_ATOMS: atom_id res chain seq x y z
N PRO A 1 -22.60 -5.61 -16.58
CA PRO A 1 -23.00 -6.33 -15.36
C PRO A 1 -22.01 -7.46 -15.00
N ASP A 2 -21.29 -8.04 -15.97
CA ASP A 2 -20.28 -9.11 -15.79
C ASP A 2 -19.03 -8.67 -15.00
N ASN A 3 -18.81 -7.37 -14.86
CA ASN A 3 -17.71 -6.76 -14.10
C ASN A 3 -18.17 -6.17 -12.76
N GLN A 4 -19.32 -6.61 -12.25
CA GLN A 4 -19.88 -6.13 -10.99
C GLN A 4 -19.99 -7.28 -10.00
N ALA A 5 -19.66 -7.01 -8.74
CA ALA A 5 -19.87 -7.92 -7.62
C ALA A 5 -20.75 -7.24 -6.57
N ILE A 6 -21.50 -8.04 -5.82
CA ILE A 6 -22.30 -7.58 -4.69
C ILE A 6 -21.74 -8.25 -3.45
N ILE A 7 -21.26 -7.45 -2.51
CA ILE A 7 -20.73 -7.91 -1.23
C ILE A 7 -21.60 -7.29 -0.12
N ILE A 8 -22.19 -8.13 0.71
CA ILE A 8 -23.05 -7.71 1.80
C ILE A 8 -22.50 -8.32 3.10
N VAL A 9 -22.18 -7.46 4.05
CA VAL A 9 -21.68 -7.85 5.36
C VAL A 9 -22.55 -7.23 6.44
N GLY A 10 -23.00 -8.03 7.42
CA GLY A 10 -23.83 -7.56 8.52
C GLY A 10 -24.53 -8.69 9.25
N ASP A 11 -25.37 -8.33 10.20
CA ASP A 11 -26.29 -9.27 10.88
C ASP A 11 -27.49 -9.55 9.97
N VAL A 12 -27.29 -10.45 9.02
CA VAL A 12 -28.29 -10.77 7.98
C VAL A 12 -28.50 -12.29 7.87
N ASP A 13 -29.71 -12.67 7.51
CA ASP A 13 -30.00 -14.05 7.07
C ASP A 13 -29.45 -14.23 5.65
N VAL A 14 -28.41 -15.03 5.54
CA VAL A 14 -27.68 -15.27 4.27
C VAL A 14 -28.62 -15.83 3.18
N ASN A 15 -29.49 -16.80 3.54
CA ASN A 15 -30.40 -17.42 2.59
C ASN A 15 -31.46 -16.42 2.09
N HIS A 16 -31.98 -15.60 2.98
CA HIS A 16 -32.92 -14.56 2.64
C HIS A 16 -32.30 -13.54 1.68
N ILE A 17 -31.09 -13.06 1.99
CA ILE A 17 -30.38 -12.08 1.17
C ILE A 17 -29.99 -12.68 -0.18
N GLU A 18 -29.48 -13.92 -0.22
CA GLU A 18 -29.15 -14.60 -1.48
C GLU A 18 -30.39 -14.71 -2.41
N ASN A 19 -31.55 -15.13 -1.85
CA ASN A 19 -32.79 -15.20 -2.61
C ASN A 19 -33.22 -13.84 -3.11
N LYS A 20 -33.07 -12.79 -2.28
CA LYS A 20 -33.43 -11.43 -2.67
C LYS A 20 -32.53 -10.90 -3.80
N ILE A 21 -31.23 -11.17 -3.75
CA ILE A 21 -30.29 -10.84 -4.81
C ILE A 21 -30.70 -11.54 -6.11
N LYS A 22 -30.99 -12.85 -6.06
CA LYS A 22 -31.45 -13.61 -7.22
C LYS A 22 -32.75 -13.05 -7.79
N GLU A 23 -33.73 -12.73 -6.96
CA GLU A 23 -35.00 -12.12 -7.37
C GLU A 23 -34.78 -10.79 -8.11
N LEU A 24 -33.94 -9.91 -7.55
CA LEU A 24 -33.74 -8.56 -8.08
C LEU A 24 -32.86 -8.53 -9.32
N PHE A 25 -31.85 -9.39 -9.40
CA PHE A 25 -30.81 -9.29 -10.43
C PHE A 25 -30.83 -10.39 -11.49
N SER A 26 -31.61 -11.49 -11.31
CA SER A 26 -31.71 -12.57 -12.32
C SER A 26 -32.24 -12.11 -13.68
N GLY A 27 -32.98 -11.01 -13.73
CA GLY A 27 -33.47 -10.41 -14.99
C GLY A 27 -32.37 -9.69 -15.79
N ILE A 28 -31.22 -9.42 -15.21
CA ILE A 28 -30.11 -8.73 -15.88
C ILE A 28 -29.38 -9.73 -16.77
N LYS A 29 -29.39 -9.49 -18.08
CA LYS A 29 -28.68 -10.33 -19.04
C LYS A 29 -27.30 -9.77 -19.31
N VAL A 30 -26.29 -10.60 -19.19
CA VAL A 30 -24.94 -10.27 -19.64
C VAL A 30 -24.91 -10.35 -21.16
N PRO A 31 -24.44 -9.33 -21.89
CA PRO A 31 -24.28 -9.39 -23.34
C PRO A 31 -23.35 -10.55 -23.74
N ALA A 32 -23.72 -11.28 -24.81
CA ALA A 32 -22.92 -12.42 -25.29
C ALA A 32 -21.48 -12.02 -25.67
N ASN A 33 -21.29 -10.76 -26.07
CA ASN A 33 -19.97 -10.18 -26.43
C ASN A 33 -19.58 -9.06 -25.46
N ALA A 34 -19.75 -9.27 -24.16
CA ALA A 34 -19.30 -8.31 -23.17
C ALA A 34 -17.79 -8.03 -23.32
N ALA A 35 -17.42 -6.76 -23.31
CA ALA A 35 -16.02 -6.37 -23.42
C ALA A 35 -15.24 -6.86 -22.20
N LYS A 36 -14.10 -7.52 -22.45
CA LYS A 36 -13.17 -7.87 -21.38
C LYS A 36 -12.46 -6.61 -20.90
N ILE A 37 -12.31 -6.48 -19.59
CA ILE A 37 -11.39 -5.49 -19.04
C ILE A 37 -9.98 -6.01 -19.26
N GLU A 38 -9.22 -5.30 -20.09
CA GLU A 38 -7.80 -5.55 -20.26
C GLU A 38 -7.04 -4.53 -19.39
N PRO A 39 -6.16 -4.98 -18.49
CA PRO A 39 -5.35 -4.07 -17.70
C PRO A 39 -4.40 -3.30 -18.61
N VAL A 40 -4.27 -2.00 -18.34
CA VAL A 40 -3.33 -1.15 -19.08
C VAL A 40 -1.93 -1.38 -18.53
N GLU A 41 -1.02 -1.83 -19.40
CA GLU A 41 0.37 -2.04 -19.05
C GLU A 41 1.08 -0.72 -18.78
N VAL A 42 1.78 -0.67 -17.65
CA VAL A 42 2.70 0.44 -17.33
C VAL A 42 4.10 0.03 -17.73
N ALA A 43 4.66 0.72 -18.70
CA ALA A 43 6.01 0.45 -19.20
C ALA A 43 7.09 0.71 -18.13
N ASP A 44 8.16 -0.07 -18.19
CA ASP A 44 9.37 0.25 -17.47
C ASP A 44 10.08 1.46 -18.12
N ASN A 45 10.99 2.08 -17.40
CA ASN A 45 11.77 3.22 -17.88
C ASN A 45 13.27 2.96 -17.64
N ASP A 46 14.07 3.19 -18.67
CA ASP A 46 15.53 3.00 -18.60
C ASP A 46 16.24 4.16 -17.89
N THR A 47 15.57 5.30 -17.79
CA THR A 47 16.10 6.51 -17.14
C THR A 47 15.08 7.05 -16.14
N ALA A 48 15.56 7.75 -15.12
CA ALA A 48 14.67 8.36 -14.12
C ALA A 48 13.75 9.41 -14.78
N ILE A 49 12.47 9.35 -14.42
CA ILE A 49 11.45 10.32 -14.82
C ILE A 49 11.22 11.28 -13.67
N TYR A 50 11.35 12.58 -13.93
CA TYR A 50 11.13 13.63 -12.96
C TYR A 50 9.87 14.40 -13.30
N VAL A 51 8.95 14.48 -12.35
CA VAL A 51 7.73 15.28 -12.46
C VAL A 51 7.75 16.31 -11.33
N ILE A 52 7.64 17.58 -11.67
CA ILE A 52 7.60 18.67 -10.70
C ILE A 52 6.37 19.50 -11.02
N ASP A 53 5.51 19.64 -10.03
CA ASP A 53 4.32 20.47 -10.12
C ASP A 53 4.22 21.41 -8.93
N LYS A 54 3.39 22.44 -9.03
CA LYS A 54 3.21 23.43 -8.00
C LYS A 54 1.76 23.87 -7.92
N ASP A 55 1.19 23.73 -6.74
CA ASP A 55 -0.14 24.22 -6.40
C ASP A 55 -0.05 25.32 -5.32
N LYS A 56 -0.87 26.34 -5.46
CA LYS A 56 -0.92 27.48 -4.50
C LYS A 56 -1.52 27.10 -3.17
N GLU A 57 -2.36 26.06 -3.14
CA GLU A 57 -3.02 25.56 -1.93
C GLU A 57 -2.16 24.52 -1.19
N GLN A 58 -1.10 24.01 -1.83
CA GLN A 58 -0.18 23.07 -1.23
C GLN A 58 0.66 23.76 -0.15
N GLN A 59 0.50 23.31 1.09
CA GLN A 59 1.16 23.93 2.26
C GLN A 59 2.58 23.41 2.50
N TYR A 60 2.89 22.22 1.99
CA TYR A 60 4.17 21.55 2.21
C TYR A 60 4.78 21.11 0.89
N ASP A 61 6.10 21.12 0.81
CA ASP A 61 6.83 20.50 -0.26
C ASP A 61 6.88 18.98 -0.01
N ILE A 62 6.18 18.21 -0.84
CA ILE A 62 6.10 16.75 -0.75
C ILE A 62 6.79 16.16 -1.97
N PHE A 63 7.56 15.12 -1.76
CA PHE A 63 8.13 14.32 -2.86
C PHE A 63 7.86 12.84 -2.66
N ASN A 64 7.73 12.13 -3.78
CA ASN A 64 7.63 10.68 -3.83
C ASN A 64 8.71 10.15 -4.79
N ILE A 65 9.32 9.03 -4.42
CA ILE A 65 10.28 8.29 -5.23
C ILE A 65 9.70 6.90 -5.43
N PHE A 66 9.49 6.49 -6.66
CA PHE A 66 8.93 5.20 -7.01
C PHE A 66 9.95 4.33 -7.71
N MET A 67 10.22 3.16 -7.18
CA MET A 67 11.02 2.11 -7.81
C MET A 67 10.07 1.01 -8.25
N LYS A 68 9.66 1.05 -9.53
CA LYS A 68 8.67 0.14 -10.10
C LYS A 68 9.17 -1.31 -10.15
N HIS A 69 8.27 -2.23 -9.90
CA HIS A 69 8.46 -3.67 -10.06
C HIS A 69 7.17 -4.33 -10.59
N PRO A 70 7.22 -5.59 -11.07
CA PRO A 70 6.01 -6.29 -11.47
C PRO A 70 5.00 -6.39 -10.31
N ALA A 71 3.72 -6.18 -10.59
CA ALA A 71 2.66 -6.47 -9.62
C ALA A 71 2.58 -7.97 -9.32
N ILE A 72 2.08 -8.32 -8.15
CA ILE A 72 1.85 -9.72 -7.80
C ILE A 72 0.62 -10.22 -8.59
N PRO A 73 0.76 -11.32 -9.34
CA PRO A 73 -0.38 -11.89 -10.06
C PRO A 73 -1.53 -12.25 -9.11
N ASN A 74 -2.76 -11.92 -9.48
CA ASN A 74 -3.94 -12.23 -8.67
C ASN A 74 -4.05 -13.72 -8.30
N ALA A 75 -3.59 -14.62 -9.17
CA ALA A 75 -3.57 -16.06 -8.89
C ALA A 75 -2.68 -16.43 -7.67
N MET A 76 -1.72 -15.61 -7.30
CA MET A 76 -0.84 -15.84 -6.15
C MET A 76 -1.38 -15.24 -4.85
N LYS A 77 -2.40 -14.38 -4.90
CA LYS A 77 -2.96 -13.70 -3.71
C LYS A 77 -3.58 -14.67 -2.68
N GLY A 78 -3.91 -15.90 -3.07
CA GLY A 78 -4.40 -16.96 -2.17
C GLY A 78 -3.31 -17.83 -1.53
N ASP A 79 -2.05 -17.64 -1.88
CA ASP A 79 -0.96 -18.49 -1.45
C ASP A 79 -0.24 -17.97 -0.20
N MET A 80 0.40 -18.89 0.53
CA MET A 80 1.25 -18.54 1.68
C MET A 80 2.40 -17.60 1.28
N SER A 81 2.90 -17.71 0.05
CA SER A 81 3.94 -16.83 -0.48
C SER A 81 3.51 -15.36 -0.52
N TYR A 82 2.24 -15.09 -0.78
CA TYR A 82 1.68 -13.73 -0.74
C TYR A 82 1.70 -13.17 0.69
N LEU A 83 1.26 -13.96 1.66
CA LEU A 83 1.31 -13.57 3.07
C LEU A 83 2.74 -13.33 3.56
N MET A 84 3.66 -14.18 3.15
CA MET A 84 5.09 -14.03 3.48
C MET A 84 5.68 -12.77 2.88
N LYS A 85 5.34 -12.46 1.61
CA LYS A 85 5.78 -11.20 0.99
C LYS A 85 5.22 -10.00 1.75
N GLY A 86 3.92 -9.96 2.03
CA GLY A 86 3.30 -8.88 2.79
C GLY A 86 3.92 -8.67 4.16
N TYR A 87 4.30 -9.76 4.86
CA TYR A 87 5.05 -9.68 6.09
C TYR A 87 6.44 -9.05 5.88
N MET A 88 7.19 -9.51 4.89
CA MET A 88 8.53 -8.98 4.61
C MET A 88 8.49 -7.50 4.23
N ASP A 89 7.56 -7.12 3.36
CA ASP A 89 7.37 -5.73 2.93
C ASP A 89 7.06 -4.84 4.14
N ASN A 90 6.13 -5.26 4.98
CA ASN A 90 5.76 -4.51 6.19
C ASN A 90 6.94 -4.35 7.15
N VAL A 91 7.70 -5.41 7.41
CA VAL A 91 8.85 -5.36 8.32
C VAL A 91 9.96 -4.46 7.77
N VAL A 92 10.27 -4.57 6.47
CA VAL A 92 11.30 -3.73 5.82
C VAL A 92 10.90 -2.25 5.84
N THR A 93 9.66 -1.94 5.43
CA THR A 93 9.18 -0.55 5.37
C THR A 93 9.04 0.06 6.76
N SER A 94 8.61 -0.69 7.77
CA SER A 94 8.55 -0.21 9.16
C SER A 94 9.93 0.03 9.76
N MET A 95 10.93 -0.83 9.52
CA MET A 95 12.30 -0.58 9.98
C MET A 95 12.90 0.67 9.35
N LEU A 96 12.69 0.87 8.05
CA LEU A 96 13.13 2.08 7.37
C LEU A 96 12.38 3.33 7.87
N GLY A 97 11.08 3.21 8.09
CA GLY A 97 10.24 4.26 8.69
C GLY A 97 10.73 4.65 10.09
N ALA A 98 11.13 3.67 10.91
CA ALA A 98 11.70 3.93 12.24
C ALA A 98 13.01 4.74 12.16
N ARG A 99 13.91 4.42 11.22
CA ARG A 99 15.13 5.21 10.97
C ARG A 99 14.81 6.64 10.56
N TYR A 100 13.84 6.83 9.66
CA TYR A 100 13.39 8.18 9.28
C TYR A 100 12.81 8.94 10.47
N ALA A 101 12.06 8.27 11.35
CA ALA A 101 11.52 8.89 12.54
C ALA A 101 12.62 9.30 13.55
N GLU A 102 13.70 8.53 13.66
CA GLU A 102 14.88 8.90 14.46
C GLU A 102 15.59 10.11 13.87
N ILE A 103 15.85 10.10 12.55
CA ILE A 103 16.48 11.24 11.85
C ILE A 103 15.60 12.51 11.97
N ALA A 104 14.28 12.38 11.94
CA ALA A 104 13.35 13.52 12.07
C ALA A 104 13.46 14.24 13.40
N GLN A 105 14.03 13.60 14.44
CA GLN A 105 14.25 14.21 15.75
C GLN A 105 15.56 15.02 15.82
N GLU A 106 16.43 14.91 14.84
CA GLU A 106 17.67 15.68 14.79
C GLU A 106 17.37 17.16 14.47
N ALA A 107 18.12 18.06 15.12
CA ALA A 107 17.86 19.49 15.01
C ALA A 107 18.03 20.04 13.58
N ASP A 108 18.95 19.47 12.82
CA ASP A 108 19.30 19.86 11.45
C ASP A 108 18.59 19.00 10.37
N CYS A 109 17.71 18.08 10.77
CA CYS A 109 16.93 17.27 9.84
C CYS A 109 16.20 18.15 8.80
N PRO A 110 16.35 17.88 7.49
CA PRO A 110 15.76 18.70 6.43
C PRO A 110 14.29 18.37 6.13
N PHE A 111 13.73 17.30 6.69
CA PHE A 111 12.32 16.92 6.49
C PHE A 111 11.53 16.94 7.79
N LEU A 112 10.23 17.06 7.68
CA LEU A 112 9.28 16.97 8.79
C LEU A 112 8.90 15.51 9.04
N GLN A 113 8.75 14.75 7.97
CA GLN A 113 8.36 13.36 7.98
C GLN A 113 8.89 12.67 6.74
N ALA A 114 9.23 11.39 6.87
CA ALA A 114 9.51 10.51 5.75
C ALA A 114 9.02 9.10 6.06
N GLY A 115 8.80 8.30 5.01
CA GLY A 115 8.33 6.94 5.11
C GLY A 115 8.65 6.12 3.88
N ALA A 116 8.38 4.83 3.97
CA ALA A 116 8.50 3.87 2.88
C ALA A 116 7.25 3.00 2.83
N ASP A 117 6.92 2.53 1.64
CA ASP A 117 5.81 1.61 1.37
C ASP A 117 6.15 0.72 0.18
N ASP A 118 5.59 -0.48 0.13
CA ASP A 118 5.65 -1.38 -1.02
C ASP A 118 4.23 -1.83 -1.35
N GLY A 119 3.74 -1.43 -2.51
CA GLY A 119 2.36 -1.68 -2.91
C GLY A 119 2.14 -1.43 -4.40
N ASP A 120 0.90 -1.21 -4.78
CA ASP A 120 0.56 -0.91 -6.16
C ASP A 120 1.15 0.44 -6.60
N PHE A 121 1.71 0.48 -7.83
CA PHE A 121 2.19 1.73 -8.41
C PHE A 121 1.02 2.63 -8.79
N LEU A 122 0.73 3.62 -7.96
CA LEU A 122 -0.40 4.53 -8.11
C LEU A 122 -1.73 3.75 -8.23
N LEU A 123 -2.36 3.80 -9.39
CA LEU A 123 -3.62 3.10 -9.70
C LEU A 123 -3.40 1.90 -10.64
N SER A 124 -2.16 1.47 -10.84
CA SER A 124 -1.86 0.38 -11.76
C SER A 124 -2.16 -0.98 -11.15
N SER A 125 -2.82 -1.85 -11.90
CA SER A 125 -2.98 -3.26 -11.57
C SER A 125 -1.86 -4.15 -12.12
N THR A 126 -0.93 -3.60 -12.93
CA THR A 126 0.14 -4.34 -13.61
C THR A 126 1.54 -4.05 -13.06
N LYS A 127 1.66 -2.98 -12.27
CA LYS A 127 2.92 -2.59 -11.63
C LYS A 127 2.73 -2.31 -10.15
N GLY A 128 3.66 -2.81 -9.35
CA GLY A 128 3.92 -2.36 -8.00
C GLY A 128 5.06 -1.36 -7.96
N ALA A 129 5.27 -0.76 -6.80
CA ALA A 129 6.44 0.07 -6.54
C ALA A 129 6.84 0.04 -5.07
N PHE A 130 8.13 -0.10 -4.84
CA PHE A 130 8.71 0.33 -3.58
C PHE A 130 8.80 1.85 -3.61
N SER A 131 8.18 2.50 -2.64
CA SER A 131 7.95 3.94 -2.61
C SER A 131 8.61 4.57 -1.40
N LEU A 132 9.25 5.73 -1.60
CA LEU A 132 9.70 6.59 -0.53
C LEU A 132 8.94 7.90 -0.61
N ILE A 133 8.41 8.36 0.50
CA ILE A 133 7.73 9.65 0.62
C ILE A 133 8.46 10.54 1.61
N GLY A 134 8.55 11.81 1.32
CA GLY A 134 9.09 12.80 2.25
C GLY A 134 8.34 14.13 2.20
N VAL A 135 8.15 14.71 3.38
CA VAL A 135 7.61 16.07 3.57
C VAL A 135 8.77 16.96 4.00
N ALA A 136 9.24 17.80 3.09
CA ALA A 136 10.40 18.64 3.33
C ALA A 136 10.07 19.84 4.25
N LYS A 137 11.05 20.29 5.02
CA LYS A 137 10.98 21.60 5.66
C LYS A 137 11.04 22.71 4.59
N PRO A 138 10.44 23.89 4.83
CA PRO A 138 10.42 24.97 3.85
C PRO A 138 11.82 25.29 3.29
N GLY A 139 11.93 25.26 1.96
CA GLY A 139 13.18 25.54 1.24
C GLY A 139 14.24 24.44 1.32
N LYS A 140 13.92 23.24 1.85
CA LYS A 140 14.84 22.13 2.09
C LYS A 140 14.56 20.88 1.24
N VAL A 141 13.81 21.02 0.13
CA VAL A 141 13.40 19.87 -0.70
C VAL A 141 14.58 19.03 -1.18
N LYS A 142 15.64 19.66 -1.66
CA LYS A 142 16.82 18.93 -2.18
C LYS A 142 17.55 18.17 -1.08
N GLU A 143 17.74 18.80 0.06
CA GLU A 143 18.39 18.18 1.22
C GLU A 143 17.51 17.05 1.80
N ALA A 144 16.19 17.26 1.88
CA ALA A 144 15.25 16.25 2.32
C ALA A 144 15.22 15.03 1.39
N TYR A 145 15.14 15.28 0.08
CA TYR A 145 15.22 14.23 -0.94
C TYR A 145 16.53 13.42 -0.82
N ALA A 146 17.66 14.13 -0.71
CA ALA A 146 18.96 13.49 -0.58
C ALA A 146 19.07 12.67 0.72
N ALA A 147 18.58 13.18 1.85
CA ALA A 147 18.61 12.48 3.13
C ALA A 147 17.77 11.20 3.11
N VAL A 148 16.54 11.27 2.57
CA VAL A 148 15.66 10.10 2.45
C VAL A 148 16.27 9.04 1.53
N LEU A 149 16.80 9.44 0.37
CA LEU A 149 17.41 8.51 -0.57
C LEU A 149 18.72 7.92 -0.02
N CYS A 150 19.51 8.71 0.72
CA CYS A 150 20.75 8.25 1.33
C CYS A 150 20.49 7.16 2.37
N GLU A 151 19.47 7.32 3.21
CA GLU A 151 19.11 6.31 4.21
C GLU A 151 18.55 5.02 3.57
N ALA A 152 17.71 5.16 2.53
CA ALA A 152 17.27 4.01 1.76
C ALA A 152 18.44 3.29 1.08
N LYS A 153 19.42 4.04 0.55
CA LYS A 153 20.63 3.44 0.02
C LYS A 153 21.48 2.75 1.10
N ARG A 154 21.57 3.32 2.28
CA ARG A 154 22.25 2.72 3.43
C ARG A 154 21.59 1.39 3.83
N MET A 155 20.26 1.35 3.84
CA MET A 155 19.50 0.12 4.04
C MET A 155 19.84 -0.92 2.96
N HIS A 156 19.84 -0.53 1.70
CA HIS A 156 20.15 -1.43 0.60
C HIS A 156 21.57 -2.00 0.70
N ASP A 157 22.56 -1.18 1.02
CA ASP A 157 23.99 -1.58 1.01
C ASP A 157 24.40 -2.37 2.27
N PHE A 158 23.79 -2.10 3.42
CA PHE A 158 24.19 -2.64 4.72
C PHE A 158 23.10 -3.40 5.48
N GLY A 159 21.85 -3.33 5.02
CA GLY A 159 20.70 -3.96 5.65
C GLY A 159 20.31 -3.32 6.99
N PHE A 160 19.68 -4.12 7.82
CA PHE A 160 19.22 -3.77 9.15
C PHE A 160 19.94 -4.59 10.22
N THR A 161 19.99 -4.09 11.45
CA THR A 161 20.51 -4.82 12.59
C THR A 161 19.49 -5.84 13.11
N ALA A 162 19.97 -6.86 13.82
CA ALA A 162 19.09 -7.83 14.46
C ALA A 162 18.12 -7.19 15.45
N THR A 163 18.53 -6.11 16.13
CA THR A 163 17.68 -5.39 17.09
C THR A 163 16.54 -4.63 16.41
N GLU A 164 16.82 -4.00 15.25
CA GLU A 164 15.77 -3.34 14.45
C GLU A 164 14.74 -4.38 13.99
N TYR A 165 15.21 -5.50 13.47
CA TYR A 165 14.33 -6.59 13.03
C TYR A 165 13.48 -7.13 14.19
N GLN A 166 14.07 -7.38 15.35
CA GLN A 166 13.36 -7.90 16.52
C GLN A 166 12.24 -6.93 16.94
N ARG A 167 12.53 -5.63 17.03
CA ARG A 167 11.52 -4.61 17.36
C ARG A 167 10.38 -4.58 16.35
N ALA A 168 10.70 -4.57 15.06
CA ALA A 168 9.68 -4.55 14.01
C ALA A 168 8.80 -5.80 14.02
N MET A 169 9.40 -6.98 14.25
CA MET A 169 8.68 -8.24 14.40
C MET A 169 7.74 -8.23 15.60
N GLU A 170 8.21 -7.79 16.77
CA GLU A 170 7.40 -7.70 17.99
C GLU A 170 6.23 -6.72 17.82
N GLU A 171 6.47 -5.59 17.17
CA GLU A 171 5.42 -4.61 16.86
C GLU A 171 4.38 -5.17 15.88
N PHE A 172 4.83 -5.83 14.83
CA PHE A 172 3.94 -6.51 13.87
C PHE A 172 3.08 -7.57 14.56
N LEU A 173 3.66 -8.44 15.38
CA LEU A 173 2.92 -9.46 16.14
C LEU A 173 1.91 -8.82 17.09
N SER A 174 2.31 -7.78 17.82
CA SER A 174 1.40 -7.04 18.72
C SER A 174 0.22 -6.44 17.96
N GLN A 175 0.45 -5.93 16.74
CA GLN A 175 -0.62 -5.37 15.91
C GLN A 175 -1.59 -6.45 15.42
N VAL A 176 -1.06 -7.60 15.00
CA VAL A 176 -1.89 -8.76 14.59
C VAL A 176 -2.71 -9.27 15.76
N GLU A 177 -2.12 -9.42 16.96
CA GLU A 177 -2.82 -9.83 18.16
C GLU A 177 -3.93 -8.86 18.55
N LYS A 178 -3.69 -7.56 18.50
CA LYS A 178 -4.70 -6.52 18.74
C LYS A 178 -5.84 -6.60 17.73
N THR A 179 -5.53 -6.80 16.46
CA THR A 179 -6.53 -6.95 15.40
C THR A 179 -7.39 -8.18 15.66
N LEU A 180 -6.77 -9.31 15.99
CA LEU A 180 -7.48 -10.55 16.34
C LEU A 180 -8.36 -10.38 17.57
N ALA A 181 -7.86 -9.75 18.63
CA ALA A 181 -8.62 -9.50 19.85
C ALA A 181 -9.83 -8.57 19.64
N ASN A 182 -9.76 -7.71 18.63
CA ASN A 182 -10.82 -6.76 18.29
C ASN A 182 -11.69 -7.19 17.11
N LYS A 183 -11.49 -8.37 16.53
CA LYS A 183 -12.22 -8.83 15.34
C LYS A 183 -13.74 -8.72 15.48
N ASP A 184 -14.28 -9.07 16.66
CA ASP A 184 -15.73 -9.04 16.94
C ASP A 184 -16.27 -7.61 17.16
N LYS A 185 -15.38 -6.60 17.21
CA LYS A 185 -15.71 -5.18 17.33
C LYS A 185 -15.50 -4.40 16.04
N MET A 186 -15.02 -5.07 15.00
CA MET A 186 -14.82 -4.44 13.68
C MET A 186 -16.17 -4.05 13.08
N LYS A 187 -16.22 -2.89 12.46
CA LYS A 187 -17.41 -2.43 11.75
C LYS A 187 -17.58 -3.22 10.46
N ASN A 188 -18.85 -3.46 10.07
CA ASN A 188 -19.18 -4.17 8.84
C ASN A 188 -18.54 -3.55 7.59
N GLU A 189 -18.39 -2.23 7.57
CA GLU A 189 -17.69 -1.51 6.51
C GLU A 189 -16.24 -1.97 6.32
N GLN A 190 -15.51 -2.21 7.41
CA GLN A 190 -14.13 -2.69 7.36
C GLN A 190 -14.03 -4.10 6.74
N PHE A 191 -14.98 -4.98 7.07
CA PHE A 191 -15.06 -6.30 6.44
C PHE A 191 -15.40 -6.19 4.95
N THR A 192 -16.33 -5.29 4.59
CA THR A 192 -16.70 -5.08 3.18
C THR A 192 -15.48 -4.64 2.37
N THR A 193 -14.70 -3.69 2.87
CA THR A 193 -13.46 -3.24 2.23
C THR A 193 -12.47 -4.39 2.04
N GLN A 194 -12.24 -5.20 3.08
CA GLN A 194 -11.34 -6.37 2.98
C GLN A 194 -11.77 -7.42 1.95
N TYR A 195 -13.04 -7.52 1.61
CA TYR A 195 -13.53 -8.46 0.59
C TYR A 195 -13.54 -7.86 -0.82
N VAL A 196 -13.39 -6.56 -0.94
CA VAL A 196 -13.31 -5.86 -2.25
C VAL A 196 -11.87 -5.81 -2.75
N ASP A 197 -10.89 -5.64 -1.85
CA ASP A 197 -9.46 -5.57 -2.13
C ASP A 197 -8.87 -6.98 -2.33
#